data_04bfa8d0fb1a626648d701668066396c
#
_entry.id   04bfa8d0fb1a626648d701668066396c
#
_cell.length_a   1.000
_cell.length_b   1.000
_cell.length_c   1.000
_cell.angle_alpha   90.00
_cell.angle_beta   90.00
_cell.angle_gamma   90.00
#
_symmetry.space_group_name_H-M   'P 1'
#
loop_
_entity.id
_entity.type
_entity.pdbx_description
1 polymer ?
#
loop_
_entity_poly.entity_id
_entity_poly.type
_entity_poly.pdbx_seq_one_letter_code
_entity_poly.pdbx_strand_id
1 'polypeptide(L)'
;MDIKEILTPKNMLIALGSIVILMSLWGMTHGDEWAEIGWGEDNILAHDEAYEEMWALHLMPLGVMAIVTALVVTGKELAKVAMFAPIVLVNMLVGMFILTRDNGYGG
;
A
#
# COMPACT_ATOMS: atom_id res chain seq x y z
N MET A 1 -5.06 17.20 -23.45
CA MET A 1 -4.68 17.48 -22.04
C MET A 1 -3.18 17.14 -21.87
N ASP A 2 -2.41 18.12 -21.41
CA ASP A 2 -0.97 17.94 -21.24
C ASP A 2 -0.69 17.01 -20.06
N ILE A 3 0.33 16.17 -20.19
CA ILE A 3 0.80 15.28 -19.14
C ILE A 3 1.13 16.05 -17.85
N LYS A 4 1.72 17.25 -17.99
CA LYS A 4 2.05 18.09 -16.83
C LYS A 4 0.83 18.55 -16.05
N GLU A 5 -0.31 18.68 -16.69
CA GLU A 5 -1.58 19.05 -16.03
C GLU A 5 -2.16 17.88 -15.26
N ILE A 6 -1.91 16.65 -15.71
CA ILE A 6 -2.40 15.41 -15.09
C ILE A 6 -1.48 14.98 -13.94
N LEU A 7 -0.15 15.05 -14.14
CA LEU A 7 0.85 14.58 -13.18
C LEU A 7 1.28 15.68 -12.21
N THR A 8 0.31 16.27 -11.53
CA THR A 8 0.60 17.22 -10.45
C THR A 8 0.87 16.44 -9.16
N PRO A 9 1.61 17.02 -8.20
CA PRO A 9 1.82 16.38 -6.89
C PRO A 9 0.50 15.98 -6.22
N LYS A 10 -0.51 16.83 -6.30
CA LYS A 10 -1.84 16.54 -5.74
C LYS A 10 -2.46 15.31 -6.39
N ASN A 11 -2.50 15.27 -7.72
CA ASN A 11 -3.09 14.15 -8.45
C ASN A 11 -2.32 12.85 -8.22
N MET A 12 -0.99 12.92 -8.13
CA MET A 12 -0.16 11.75 -7.87
C MET A 12 -0.42 11.16 -6.49
N LEU A 13 -0.55 12.01 -5.46
CA LEU A 13 -0.86 11.55 -4.10
C LEU A 13 -2.27 11.01 -4.00
N ILE A 14 -3.23 11.63 -4.65
CA ILE A 14 -4.61 11.12 -4.67
C ILE A 14 -4.66 9.75 -5.36
N ALA A 15 -3.98 9.61 -6.49
CA ALA A 15 -3.92 8.34 -7.21
C ALA A 15 -3.25 7.26 -6.37
N LEU A 16 -2.09 7.56 -5.77
CA LEU A 16 -1.37 6.62 -4.92
C LEU A 16 -2.22 6.22 -3.72
N GLY A 17 -2.81 7.19 -3.03
CA GLY A 17 -3.66 6.92 -1.88
C GLY A 17 -4.87 6.09 -2.24
N SER A 18 -5.49 6.37 -3.39
CA SER A 18 -6.65 5.60 -3.86
C SER A 18 -6.27 4.15 -4.17
N ILE A 19 -5.13 3.93 -4.82
CA ILE A 19 -4.64 2.57 -5.10
C ILE A 19 -4.40 1.81 -3.80
N VAL A 20 -3.75 2.44 -2.83
CA VAL A 20 -3.46 1.81 -1.54
C VAL A 20 -4.76 1.48 -0.79
N ILE A 21 -5.75 2.38 -0.82
CA ILE A 21 -7.06 2.12 -0.20
C ILE A 21 -7.76 0.95 -0.89
N LEU A 22 -7.75 0.89 -2.22
CA LEU A 22 -8.36 -0.21 -2.96
C LEU A 22 -7.68 -1.53 -2.65
N MET A 23 -6.34 -1.55 -2.56
CA MET A 23 -5.59 -2.73 -2.16
C MET A 23 -5.93 -3.15 -0.73
N SER A 24 -6.07 -2.19 0.18
CA SER A 24 -6.48 -2.46 1.56
C SER A 24 -7.86 -3.12 1.60
N LEU A 25 -8.83 -2.57 0.88
CA LEU A 25 -10.18 -3.13 0.83
C LEU A 25 -10.18 -4.53 0.23
N TRP A 26 -9.40 -4.76 -0.83
CA TRP A 26 -9.26 -6.08 -1.42
C TRP A 26 -8.71 -7.08 -0.41
N GLY A 27 -7.61 -6.75 0.26
CA GLY A 27 -7.01 -7.65 1.24
C GLY A 27 -7.89 -7.91 2.46
N MET A 28 -8.62 -6.88 2.92
CA MET A 28 -9.54 -7.03 4.06
C MET A 28 -10.73 -7.94 3.76
N THR A 29 -11.12 -8.04 2.50
CA THR A 29 -12.27 -8.85 2.08
C THR A 29 -11.88 -10.17 1.43
N HIS A 30 -10.60 -10.35 1.10
CA HIS A 30 -10.08 -11.53 0.39
C HIS A 30 -8.79 -12.03 1.04
N GLY A 31 -8.80 -12.11 2.38
CA GLY A 31 -7.63 -12.57 3.14
C GLY A 31 -7.19 -13.97 2.77
N ASP A 32 -8.13 -14.85 2.42
CA ASP A 32 -7.85 -16.20 1.95
C ASP A 32 -7.02 -16.20 0.66
N GLU A 33 -7.38 -15.35 -0.31
CA GLU A 33 -6.62 -15.22 -1.56
C GLU A 33 -5.22 -14.65 -1.31
N TRP A 34 -5.11 -13.68 -0.43
CA TRP A 34 -3.82 -13.09 -0.07
C TRP A 34 -2.92 -14.11 0.62
N ALA A 35 -3.50 -14.95 1.49
CA ALA A 35 -2.75 -16.01 2.15
C ALA A 35 -2.23 -17.03 1.12
N GLU A 36 -3.03 -17.39 0.12
CA GLU A 36 -2.59 -18.27 -0.96
C GLU A 36 -1.45 -17.66 -1.77
N ILE A 37 -1.54 -16.38 -2.10
CA ILE A 37 -0.50 -15.66 -2.82
C ILE A 37 0.80 -15.63 -2.01
N GLY A 38 0.70 -15.38 -0.70
CA GLY A 38 1.86 -15.26 0.17
C GLY A 38 2.53 -16.59 0.49
N TRP A 39 1.76 -17.57 0.97
CA TRP A 39 2.30 -18.83 1.49
C TRP A 39 2.25 -20.00 0.51
N GLY A 40 1.42 -19.88 -0.54
CA GLY A 40 1.11 -21.01 -1.41
C GLY A 40 -0.07 -21.79 -0.87
N GLU A 41 -0.84 -22.39 -1.78
CA GLU A 41 -2.10 -23.07 -1.46
C GLU A 41 -1.92 -24.19 -0.42
N ASP A 42 -0.80 -24.92 -0.48
CA ASP A 42 -0.56 -26.08 0.37
C ASP A 42 0.01 -25.74 1.75
N ASN A 43 0.36 -24.47 1.99
CA ASN A 43 1.05 -24.06 3.21
C ASN A 43 0.22 -23.09 4.07
N ILE A 44 -1.05 -22.92 3.76
CA ILE A 44 -1.92 -22.01 4.48
C ILE A 44 -2.39 -22.66 5.79
N LEU A 45 -2.26 -21.90 6.88
CA LEU A 45 -2.82 -22.27 8.18
C LEU A 45 -4.13 -21.53 8.42
N ALA A 46 -4.94 -22.04 9.33
CA ALA A 46 -6.28 -21.50 9.59
C ALA A 46 -6.29 -20.02 9.99
N HIS A 47 -5.24 -19.55 10.65
CA HIS A 47 -5.15 -18.15 11.10
C HIS A 47 -4.56 -17.20 10.05
N ASP A 48 -4.05 -17.71 8.92
CA ASP A 48 -3.34 -16.86 7.94
C ASP A 48 -4.29 -15.88 7.25
N GLU A 49 -5.53 -16.29 7.02
CA GLU A 49 -6.55 -15.39 6.47
C GLU A 49 -6.71 -14.14 7.36
N ALA A 50 -6.85 -14.34 8.67
CA ALA A 50 -7.02 -13.25 9.62
C ALA A 50 -5.79 -12.34 9.65
N TYR A 51 -4.58 -12.89 9.62
CA TYR A 51 -3.36 -12.10 9.61
C TYR A 51 -3.22 -11.27 8.33
N GLU A 52 -3.58 -11.85 7.18
CA GLU A 52 -3.57 -11.10 5.92
C GLU A 52 -4.57 -9.95 5.94
N GLU A 53 -5.75 -10.18 6.49
CA GLU A 53 -6.76 -9.13 6.64
C GLU A 53 -6.30 -8.03 7.57
N MET A 54 -5.63 -8.38 8.68
CA MET A 54 -5.11 -7.39 9.63
C MET A 54 -4.02 -6.52 9.00
N TRP A 55 -3.08 -7.12 8.29
CA TRP A 55 -2.05 -6.30 7.68
C TRP A 55 -2.58 -5.47 6.51
N ALA A 56 -3.58 -5.99 5.77
CA ALA A 56 -4.26 -5.22 4.75
C ALA A 56 -4.95 -3.98 5.32
N LEU A 57 -5.56 -4.11 6.51
CA LEU A 57 -6.14 -2.97 7.22
C LEU A 57 -5.11 -1.88 7.48
N HIS A 58 -3.87 -2.25 7.77
CA HIS A 58 -2.81 -1.28 8.05
C HIS A 58 -2.39 -0.46 6.83
N LEU A 59 -2.77 -0.87 5.63
CA LEU A 59 -2.57 -0.06 4.42
C LEU A 59 -3.55 1.11 4.35
N MET A 60 -4.73 0.98 4.94
CA MET A 60 -5.79 1.99 4.86
C MET A 60 -5.33 3.37 5.38
N PRO A 61 -4.73 3.48 6.58
CA PRO A 61 -4.25 4.77 7.06
C PRO A 61 -3.22 5.42 6.14
N LEU A 62 -2.37 4.64 5.50
CA LEU A 62 -1.38 5.17 4.56
C LEU A 62 -2.06 5.84 3.36
N GLY A 63 -3.06 5.16 2.79
CA GLY A 63 -3.82 5.71 1.68
C GLY A 63 -4.63 6.93 2.07
N VAL A 64 -5.29 6.88 3.22
CA VAL A 64 -6.06 8.02 3.75
C VAL A 64 -5.16 9.22 3.98
N MET A 65 -4.00 9.03 4.59
CA MET A 65 -3.07 10.13 4.84
C MET A 65 -2.51 10.74 3.55
N ALA A 66 -2.28 9.93 2.53
CA ALA A 66 -1.84 10.45 1.25
C ALA A 66 -2.89 11.39 0.65
N ILE A 67 -4.16 10.99 0.69
CA ILE A 67 -5.26 11.81 0.17
C ILE A 67 -5.47 13.07 1.02
N VAL A 68 -5.49 12.92 2.34
CA VAL A 68 -5.63 14.08 3.26
C VAL A 68 -4.51 15.07 3.01
N THR A 69 -3.29 14.61 2.89
CA THR A 69 -2.14 15.47 2.62
C THR A 69 -2.33 16.21 1.29
N ALA A 70 -2.78 15.51 0.25
CA ALA A 70 -3.04 16.13 -1.05
C ALA A 70 -4.09 17.22 -1.01
N LEU A 71 -5.06 17.11 -0.11
CA LEU A 71 -6.15 18.08 0.01
C LEU A 71 -5.82 19.26 0.92
N VAL A 72 -4.92 19.06 1.89
CA VAL A 72 -4.65 20.05 2.95
C VAL A 72 -3.36 20.82 2.71
N VAL A 73 -2.33 20.15 2.19
CA VAL A 73 -1.02 20.76 1.94
C VAL A 73 -0.97 21.28 0.50
N THR A 74 -0.35 22.46 0.31
CA THR A 74 -0.29 23.10 -1.02
C THR A 74 1.13 23.55 -1.36
N GLY A 75 1.35 23.88 -2.64
CA GLY A 75 2.57 24.52 -3.12
C GLY A 75 3.80 23.63 -3.02
N LYS A 76 4.93 24.24 -2.67
CA LYS A 76 6.21 23.53 -2.59
C LYS A 76 6.22 22.44 -1.53
N GLU A 77 5.48 22.63 -0.44
CA GLU A 77 5.42 21.63 0.62
C GLU A 77 4.73 20.35 0.13
N LEU A 78 3.66 20.50 -0.64
CA LEU A 78 3.00 19.34 -1.25
C LEU A 78 3.92 18.63 -2.24
N ALA A 79 4.67 19.37 -3.04
CA ALA A 79 5.62 18.79 -4.00
C ALA A 79 6.70 17.97 -3.28
N LYS A 80 7.19 18.47 -2.14
CA LYS A 80 8.17 17.74 -1.32
C LYS A 80 7.59 16.46 -0.77
N VAL A 81 6.37 16.51 -0.23
CA VAL A 81 5.71 15.32 0.29
C VAL A 81 5.51 14.29 -0.82
N ALA A 82 5.04 14.72 -1.99
CA ALA A 82 4.83 13.81 -3.11
C ALA A 82 6.14 13.16 -3.59
N MET A 83 7.25 13.88 -3.51
CA MET A 83 8.55 13.35 -3.86
C MET A 83 9.02 12.26 -2.89
N PHE A 84 8.73 12.42 -1.60
CA PHE A 84 9.16 11.49 -0.57
C PHE A 84 8.17 10.36 -0.29
N ALA A 85 6.90 10.51 -0.67
CA ALA A 85 5.86 9.50 -0.40
C ALA A 85 6.22 8.09 -0.91
N PRO A 86 6.80 7.89 -2.11
CA PRO A 86 7.19 6.56 -2.55
C PRO A 86 8.21 5.87 -1.64
N ILE A 87 9.00 6.64 -0.88
CA ILE A 87 9.98 6.07 0.06
C ILE A 87 9.27 5.24 1.13
N VAL A 88 8.08 5.65 1.56
CA VAL A 88 7.28 4.90 2.54
C VAL A 88 6.94 3.51 2.00
N LEU A 89 6.51 3.43 0.73
CA LEU A 89 6.19 2.14 0.10
C LEU A 89 7.43 1.29 -0.09
N VAL A 90 8.54 1.89 -0.55
CA VAL A 90 9.80 1.17 -0.71
C VAL A 90 10.29 0.63 0.63
N ASN A 91 10.22 1.44 1.69
CA ASN A 91 10.57 1.01 3.04
C ASN A 91 9.74 -0.18 3.48
N MET A 92 8.43 -0.15 3.26
CA MET A 92 7.54 -1.25 3.59
C MET A 92 7.89 -2.52 2.81
N LEU A 93 8.10 -2.41 1.50
CA LEU A 93 8.44 -3.56 0.65
C LEU A 93 9.78 -4.17 1.02
N VAL A 94 10.79 -3.34 1.29
CA VAL A 94 12.10 -3.82 1.74
C VAL A 94 11.98 -4.50 3.09
N GLY A 95 11.23 -3.93 4.01
CA GLY A 95 10.97 -4.54 5.32
C GLY A 95 10.28 -5.89 5.21
N MET A 96 9.27 -5.99 4.36
CA MET A 96 8.58 -7.25 4.10
C MET A 96 9.55 -8.30 3.55
N PHE A 97 10.37 -7.92 2.57
CA PHE A 97 11.37 -8.83 1.99
C PHE A 97 12.33 -9.34 3.06
N ILE A 98 12.89 -8.45 3.87
CA ILE A 98 13.85 -8.82 4.92
C ILE A 98 13.22 -9.77 5.92
N LEU A 99 11.98 -9.49 6.35
CA LEU A 99 11.31 -10.28 7.36
C LEU A 99 10.83 -11.64 6.84
N THR A 100 10.56 -11.74 5.54
CA THR A 100 9.94 -12.96 4.98
C THR A 100 10.88 -13.81 4.13
N ARG A 101 12.08 -13.33 3.85
CA ARG A 101 13.01 -14.01 2.93
C ARG A 101 13.36 -15.46 3.31
N ASP A 102 13.35 -15.77 4.61
CA ASP A 102 13.77 -17.08 5.11
C ASP A 102 12.59 -18.01 5.40
N ASN A 103 11.34 -17.55 5.23
CA ASN A 103 10.15 -18.34 5.55
C ASN A 103 9.29 -18.71 4.35
N GLY A 104 9.73 -18.35 3.15
CA GLY A 104 9.03 -18.73 1.91
C GLY A 104 7.81 -17.88 1.55
N TYR A 105 7.52 -16.84 2.31
CA TYR A 105 6.41 -15.96 2.00
C TYR A 105 6.66 -15.20 0.70
N GLY A 106 5.67 -15.21 -0.19
CA GLY A 106 5.74 -14.47 -1.45
C GLY A 106 6.47 -15.20 -2.58
N GLY A 107 6.78 -16.45 -2.37
CA GLY A 107 7.42 -17.24 -3.40
C GLY A 107 8.45 -18.17 -2.90
#